data_31743fc387b8283d91ab692c828955fb
#
_entry.id   31743fc387b8283d91ab692c828955fb
#
_cell.length_a   1.000
_cell.length_b   1.000
_cell.length_c   1.000
_cell.angle_alpha   90.00
_cell.angle_beta   90.00
_cell.angle_gamma   90.00
#
_symmetry.space_group_name_H-M   'P 1'
#
loop_
_entity.id
_entity.type
_entity.pdbx_description
1 polymer ?
#
loop_
_entity_poly.entity_id
_entity_poly.type
_entity_poly.pdbx_seq_one_letter_code
_entity_poly.pdbx_strand_id
1 'polypeptide(L)'
;YSCIYCQLGRTDHMTKQREMFFPVKDIIAELDRVLKDDIRFDVVTIVGEGEPTLYLGLGELITDIQTRIEMPVAVITNGALLYDTQVRSELFDADIVLPTFDAFDQASFKKINRPHRSLDYEMVKQGLINFSREYQGQLWLELMLMSEINDDLESLQKYAAALNEIKY
;
A
#
# COMPACT_ATOMS: atom_id res chain seq x y z
N TYR A 1 3.02 -4.46 9.06
CA TYR A 1 3.38 -3.45 10.05
C TYR A 1 2.43 -3.49 11.25
N SER A 2 2.82 -2.83 12.34
CA SER A 2 1.98 -2.56 13.51
C SER A 2 2.16 -1.08 13.91
N CYS A 3 1.82 -0.19 12.97
CA CYS A 3 2.08 1.24 13.08
C CYS A 3 1.49 1.84 14.36
N ILE A 4 2.21 2.82 14.95
CA ILE A 4 1.80 3.43 16.24
C ILE A 4 0.48 4.20 16.16
N TYR A 5 0.09 4.62 14.95
CA TYR A 5 -1.13 5.39 14.67
C TYR A 5 -2.27 4.52 14.12
N CYS A 6 -2.08 3.19 14.01
CA CYS A 6 -3.08 2.32 13.38
C CYS A 6 -4.39 2.32 14.17
N GLN A 7 -5.47 2.72 13.51
CA GLN A 7 -6.82 2.72 14.09
C GLN A 7 -7.35 1.32 14.43
N LEU A 8 -6.82 0.28 13.81
CA LEU A 8 -7.16 -1.12 14.09
C LEU A 8 -6.41 -1.67 15.32
N GLY A 9 -5.49 -0.86 15.90
CA GLY A 9 -4.70 -1.26 17.05
C GLY A 9 -3.45 -2.07 16.66
N ARG A 10 -3.00 -2.92 17.61
CA ARG A 10 -1.81 -3.75 17.40
C ARG A 10 -2.12 -4.97 16.54
N THR A 11 -1.20 -5.27 15.64
CA THR A 11 -1.24 -6.49 14.84
C THR A 11 -0.86 -7.70 15.71
N ASP A 12 -1.78 -8.63 15.90
CA ASP A 12 -1.55 -9.83 16.71
C ASP A 12 -0.71 -10.87 15.95
N HIS A 13 -0.97 -11.03 14.63
CA HIS A 13 -0.28 -11.97 13.77
C HIS A 13 0.41 -11.26 12.62
N MET A 14 1.67 -10.87 12.86
CA MET A 14 2.46 -10.20 11.84
C MET A 14 3.11 -11.22 10.90
N THR A 15 2.77 -11.17 9.63
CA THR A 15 3.32 -12.03 8.58
C THR A 15 3.80 -11.21 7.38
N LYS A 16 4.65 -11.83 6.56
CA LYS A 16 4.98 -11.40 5.20
C LYS A 16 4.64 -12.47 4.17
N GLN A 17 4.08 -13.58 4.64
CA GLN A 17 3.65 -14.66 3.77
C GLN A 17 2.34 -14.27 3.10
N ARG A 18 2.31 -14.37 1.78
CA ARG A 18 1.14 -14.12 0.96
C ARG A 18 0.22 -15.34 0.98
N GLU A 19 -1.08 -15.10 1.07
CA GLU A 19 -2.09 -16.15 1.15
C GLU A 19 -3.34 -15.77 0.36
N MET A 20 -4.12 -16.77 -0.05
CA MET A 20 -5.45 -16.59 -0.62
C MET A 20 -6.46 -16.56 0.53
N PHE A 21 -6.70 -15.36 1.09
CA PHE A 21 -7.61 -15.19 2.23
C PHE A 21 -9.07 -15.47 1.85
N PHE A 22 -9.47 -15.03 0.67
CA PHE A 22 -10.82 -15.24 0.10
C PHE A 22 -10.68 -15.56 -1.38
N PRO A 23 -11.58 -16.35 -1.97
CA PRO A 23 -11.65 -16.49 -3.43
C PRO A 23 -12.00 -15.15 -4.09
N VAL A 24 -11.27 -14.75 -5.14
CA VAL A 24 -11.55 -13.49 -5.88
C VAL A 24 -13.01 -13.41 -6.32
N LYS A 25 -13.56 -14.52 -6.83
CA LYS A 25 -14.97 -14.61 -7.26
C LYS A 25 -15.99 -14.19 -6.20
N ASP A 26 -15.69 -14.43 -4.91
CA ASP A 26 -16.61 -14.11 -3.82
C ASP A 26 -16.62 -12.61 -3.56
N ILE A 27 -15.44 -11.95 -3.61
CA ILE A 27 -15.31 -10.49 -3.52
C ILE A 27 -16.01 -9.83 -4.70
N ILE A 28 -15.79 -10.33 -5.90
CA ILE A 28 -16.40 -9.82 -7.12
C ILE A 28 -17.93 -9.98 -7.11
N ALA A 29 -18.44 -11.09 -6.58
CA ALA A 29 -19.87 -11.29 -6.44
C ALA A 29 -20.52 -10.28 -5.47
N GLU A 30 -19.79 -9.80 -4.46
CA GLU A 30 -20.26 -8.70 -3.60
C GLU A 30 -20.22 -7.36 -4.31
N LEU A 31 -19.15 -7.07 -5.03
CA LEU A 31 -19.06 -5.86 -5.87
C LEU A 31 -20.21 -5.82 -6.88
N ASP A 32 -20.46 -6.91 -7.59
CA ASP A 32 -21.55 -7.00 -8.58
C ASP A 32 -22.95 -6.75 -7.96
N ARG A 33 -23.14 -7.04 -6.66
CA ARG A 33 -24.37 -6.69 -5.94
C ARG A 33 -24.46 -5.19 -5.67
N VAL A 34 -23.38 -4.60 -5.19
CA VAL A 34 -23.31 -3.16 -4.90
C VAL A 34 -23.51 -2.32 -6.16
N LEU A 35 -22.92 -2.74 -7.28
CA LEU A 35 -23.04 -2.03 -8.55
C LEU A 35 -24.48 -2.00 -9.13
N LYS A 36 -25.40 -2.85 -8.64
CA LYS A 36 -26.83 -2.83 -9.05
C LYS A 36 -27.61 -1.66 -8.44
N ASP A 37 -27.08 -1.05 -7.39
CA ASP A 37 -27.82 -0.04 -6.61
C ASP A 37 -27.64 1.41 -7.14
N ASP A 38 -27.20 1.62 -8.38
CA ASP A 38 -26.97 2.94 -9.03
C ASP A 38 -26.16 3.91 -8.13
N ILE A 39 -25.13 3.38 -7.46
CA ILE A 39 -24.25 4.14 -6.58
C ILE A 39 -23.27 4.95 -7.43
N ARG A 40 -23.17 6.26 -7.16
CA ARG A 40 -22.15 7.12 -7.76
C ARG A 40 -20.88 7.09 -6.92
N PHE A 41 -19.75 6.83 -7.57
CA PHE A 41 -18.42 6.85 -6.96
C PHE A 41 -17.38 7.31 -7.99
N ASP A 42 -16.28 7.85 -7.53
CA ASP A 42 -15.19 8.37 -8.36
C ASP A 42 -14.04 7.37 -8.50
N VAL A 43 -13.93 6.43 -7.56
CA VAL A 43 -12.83 5.45 -7.48
C VAL A 43 -13.29 4.21 -6.72
N VAL A 44 -12.79 3.04 -7.10
CA VAL A 44 -12.84 1.82 -6.28
C VAL A 44 -11.49 1.62 -5.61
N THR A 45 -11.48 1.57 -4.28
CA THR A 45 -10.25 1.46 -3.51
C THR A 45 -10.12 0.07 -2.89
N ILE A 46 -9.03 -0.63 -3.21
CA ILE A 46 -8.65 -1.86 -2.54
C ILE A 46 -7.85 -1.49 -1.30
N VAL A 47 -8.46 -1.70 -0.14
CA VAL A 47 -7.87 -1.51 1.18
C VAL A 47 -8.38 -2.63 2.08
N GLY A 48 -7.55 -3.12 2.98
CA GLY A 48 -7.93 -4.20 3.90
C GLY A 48 -7.79 -3.79 5.37
N GLU A 49 -8.28 -4.63 6.27
CA GLU A 49 -7.97 -4.56 7.71
C GLU A 49 -6.51 -4.94 8.01
N GLY A 50 -5.72 -5.23 6.97
CA GLY A 50 -4.32 -5.59 7.02
C GLY A 50 -3.54 -4.93 5.88
N GLU A 51 -2.84 -5.74 5.10
CA GLU A 51 -2.03 -5.30 3.96
C GLU A 51 -2.50 -5.98 2.67
N PRO A 52 -3.05 -5.23 1.69
CA PRO A 52 -3.56 -5.80 0.45
C PRO A 52 -2.53 -6.62 -0.35
N THR A 53 -1.26 -6.24 -0.31
CA THR A 53 -0.21 -6.97 -1.05
C THR A 53 0.11 -8.34 -0.47
N LEU A 54 -0.41 -8.70 0.72
CA LEU A 54 -0.38 -10.05 1.25
C LEU A 54 -1.39 -10.99 0.56
N TYR A 55 -2.38 -10.44 -0.13
CA TYR A 55 -3.39 -11.22 -0.82
C TYR A 55 -2.87 -11.74 -2.15
N LEU A 56 -2.84 -13.07 -2.33
CA LEU A 56 -2.37 -13.71 -3.58
C LEU A 56 -3.27 -13.43 -4.79
N GLY A 57 -4.54 -13.13 -4.55
CA GLY A 57 -5.50 -12.79 -5.60
C GLY A 57 -5.51 -11.31 -6.01
N LEU A 58 -4.56 -10.48 -5.55
CA LEU A 58 -4.60 -9.03 -5.74
C LEU A 58 -4.61 -8.62 -7.21
N GLY A 59 -3.72 -9.16 -8.04
CA GLY A 59 -3.66 -8.83 -9.46
C GLY A 59 -4.92 -9.26 -10.21
N GLU A 60 -5.43 -10.47 -9.94
CA GLU A 60 -6.71 -10.95 -10.50
C GLU A 60 -7.87 -10.05 -10.07
N LEU A 61 -7.91 -9.66 -8.79
CA LEU A 61 -8.94 -8.78 -8.25
C LEU A 61 -8.94 -7.41 -8.95
N ILE A 62 -7.77 -6.78 -9.13
CA ILE A 62 -7.64 -5.50 -9.83
C ILE A 62 -8.22 -5.62 -11.25
N THR A 63 -7.76 -6.60 -12.01
CA THR A 63 -8.19 -6.83 -13.39
C THR A 63 -9.70 -7.11 -13.46
N ASP A 64 -10.21 -7.95 -12.56
CA ASP A 64 -11.64 -8.29 -12.53
C ASP A 64 -12.54 -7.10 -12.19
N ILE A 65 -12.10 -6.20 -11.30
CA ILE A 65 -12.81 -4.95 -11.01
C ILE A 65 -12.86 -4.09 -12.27
N GLN A 66 -11.74 -3.87 -12.94
CA GLN A 66 -11.65 -3.03 -14.15
C GLN A 66 -12.52 -3.52 -15.31
N THR A 67 -12.83 -4.81 -15.38
CA THR A 67 -13.78 -5.32 -16.38
C THR A 67 -15.23 -4.91 -16.13
N ARG A 68 -15.55 -4.41 -14.94
CA ARG A 68 -16.93 -4.10 -14.47
C ARG A 68 -17.22 -2.63 -14.34
N ILE A 69 -16.20 -1.79 -14.23
CA ILE A 69 -16.33 -0.36 -14.00
C ILE A 69 -15.43 0.43 -14.95
N GLU A 70 -15.81 1.68 -15.21
CA GLU A 70 -14.99 2.63 -15.99
C GLU A 70 -14.17 3.55 -15.07
N MET A 71 -14.47 3.58 -13.77
CA MET A 71 -13.80 4.39 -12.78
C MET A 71 -12.44 3.78 -12.41
N PRO A 72 -11.46 4.60 -12.01
CA PRO A 72 -10.14 4.10 -11.63
C PRO A 72 -10.17 3.16 -10.43
N VAL A 73 -9.25 2.20 -10.42
CA VAL A 73 -8.98 1.29 -9.30
C VAL A 73 -7.74 1.76 -8.57
N ALA A 74 -7.89 2.03 -7.27
CA ALA A 74 -6.81 2.43 -6.39
C ALA A 74 -6.43 1.31 -5.42
N VAL A 75 -5.14 1.18 -5.11
CA VAL A 75 -4.64 0.27 -4.06
C VAL A 75 -3.89 1.06 -3.01
N ILE A 76 -4.36 0.98 -1.75
CA ILE A 76 -3.66 1.56 -0.59
C ILE A 76 -2.81 0.45 0.04
N THR A 77 -1.50 0.66 0.15
CA THR A 77 -0.57 -0.34 0.69
C THR A 77 0.42 0.29 1.66
N ASN A 78 0.88 -0.46 2.64
CA ASN A 78 2.00 -0.02 3.49
C ASN A 78 3.37 -0.10 2.79
N GLY A 79 3.42 -0.54 1.54
CA GLY A 79 4.63 -0.62 0.73
C GLY A 79 5.64 -1.69 1.15
N ALA A 80 5.36 -2.47 2.19
CA ALA A 80 6.30 -3.42 2.79
C ALA A 80 6.83 -4.48 1.82
N LEU A 81 6.02 -4.89 0.85
CA LEU A 81 6.34 -5.96 -0.09
C LEU A 81 6.75 -5.47 -1.48
N LEU A 82 6.91 -4.16 -1.70
CA LEU A 82 7.36 -3.62 -3.00
C LEU A 82 8.77 -4.05 -3.42
N TYR A 83 9.55 -4.64 -2.52
CA TYR A 83 10.81 -5.28 -2.88
C TYR A 83 10.62 -6.55 -3.74
N ASP A 84 9.44 -7.19 -3.64
CA ASP A 84 9.08 -8.38 -4.40
C ASP A 84 8.59 -7.99 -5.81
N THR A 85 9.26 -8.54 -6.83
CA THR A 85 8.92 -8.24 -8.24
C THR A 85 7.53 -8.73 -8.63
N GLN A 86 7.06 -9.84 -8.06
CA GLN A 86 5.72 -10.35 -8.32
C GLN A 86 4.66 -9.37 -7.79
N VAL A 87 4.85 -8.87 -6.56
CA VAL A 87 3.93 -7.87 -5.98
C VAL A 87 3.88 -6.61 -6.83
N ARG A 88 5.06 -6.12 -7.30
CA ARG A 88 5.09 -4.96 -8.17
C ARG A 88 4.33 -5.21 -9.48
N SER A 89 4.54 -6.37 -10.10
CA SER A 89 3.86 -6.70 -11.37
C SER A 89 2.34 -6.78 -11.23
N GLU A 90 1.82 -7.27 -10.11
CA GLU A 90 0.37 -7.31 -9.83
C GLU A 90 -0.23 -5.91 -9.62
N LEU A 91 0.57 -4.95 -9.14
CA LEU A 91 0.13 -3.57 -8.94
C LEU A 91 0.21 -2.70 -10.21
N PHE A 92 0.88 -3.19 -11.27
CA PHE A 92 1.00 -2.39 -12.51
C PHE A 92 -0.32 -2.17 -13.23
N ASP A 93 -1.30 -3.03 -13.01
CA ASP A 93 -2.63 -2.91 -13.61
C ASP A 93 -3.55 -1.94 -12.82
N ALA A 94 -3.19 -1.55 -11.59
CA ALA A 94 -3.95 -0.54 -10.85
C ALA A 94 -3.73 0.85 -11.46
N ASP A 95 -4.79 1.68 -11.49
CA ASP A 95 -4.70 3.05 -11.99
C ASP A 95 -3.97 3.98 -11.02
N ILE A 96 -4.17 3.75 -9.72
CA ILE A 96 -3.58 4.55 -8.63
C ILE A 96 -3.01 3.60 -7.58
N VAL A 97 -1.78 3.82 -7.16
CA VAL A 97 -1.19 3.11 -6.01
C VAL A 97 -0.73 4.13 -4.97
N LEU A 98 -1.18 3.91 -3.73
CA LEU A 98 -0.88 4.79 -2.58
C LEU A 98 -0.04 4.02 -1.56
N PRO A 99 1.29 3.98 -1.71
CA PRO A 99 2.15 3.43 -0.67
C PRO A 99 2.38 4.43 0.46
N THR A 100 2.31 3.93 1.69
CA THR A 100 2.68 4.71 2.89
C THR A 100 4.19 4.84 3.02
N PHE A 101 4.69 6.05 3.27
CA PHE A 101 6.10 6.36 3.44
C PHE A 101 6.34 7.22 4.69
N ASP A 102 6.16 6.62 5.89
CA ASP A 102 6.19 7.32 7.19
C ASP A 102 7.56 7.42 7.84
N ALA A 103 8.56 6.77 7.29
CA ALA A 103 9.90 6.70 7.86
C ALA A 103 10.94 7.25 6.89
N PHE A 104 11.98 7.85 7.43
CA PHE A 104 13.12 8.40 6.68
C PHE A 104 14.44 7.69 6.99
N ASP A 105 14.46 6.80 7.98
CA ASP A 105 15.59 5.96 8.36
C ASP A 105 15.14 4.71 9.14
N GLN A 106 16.09 3.82 9.43
CA GLN A 106 15.81 2.58 10.17
C GLN A 106 15.29 2.81 11.59
N ALA A 107 15.65 3.91 12.24
CA ALA A 107 15.19 4.22 13.60
C ALA A 107 13.73 4.67 13.60
N SER A 108 13.38 5.61 12.72
CA SER A 108 11.99 6.06 12.52
C SER A 108 11.10 4.91 12.02
N PHE A 109 11.59 4.06 11.12
CA PHE A 109 10.87 2.88 10.63
C PHE A 109 10.48 1.92 11.75
N LYS A 110 11.43 1.60 12.65
CA LYS A 110 11.16 0.78 13.84
C LYS A 110 10.21 1.47 14.82
N LYS A 111 10.35 2.77 15.03
CA LYS A 111 9.54 3.55 15.98
C LYS A 111 8.10 3.67 15.50
N ILE A 112 7.90 4.06 14.24
CA ILE A 112 6.60 4.43 13.67
C ILE A 112 5.86 3.21 13.12
N ASN A 113 6.48 2.48 12.18
CA ASN A 113 5.81 1.40 11.44
C ASN A 113 5.88 0.05 12.16
N ARG A 114 6.82 -0.15 13.09
CA ARG A 114 7.01 -1.41 13.81
C ARG A 114 6.94 -2.61 12.88
N PRO A 115 7.88 -2.73 11.91
CA PRO A 115 7.80 -3.71 10.84
C PRO A 115 8.02 -5.14 11.34
N HIS A 116 7.66 -6.11 10.51
CA HIS A 116 8.09 -7.49 10.70
C HIS A 116 9.63 -7.56 10.77
N ARG A 117 10.15 -8.40 11.68
CA ARG A 117 11.60 -8.51 11.99
C ARG A 117 12.53 -8.76 10.79
N SER A 118 11.99 -9.29 9.70
CA SER A 118 12.75 -9.59 8.47
C SER A 118 12.77 -8.43 7.47
N LEU A 119 12.16 -7.30 7.81
CA LEU A 119 12.13 -6.10 6.97
C LEU A 119 13.05 -5.05 7.57
N ASP A 120 13.81 -4.39 6.74
CA ASP A 120 14.56 -3.18 7.08
C ASP A 120 14.16 -2.02 6.17
N TYR A 121 14.50 -0.82 6.61
CA TYR A 121 14.14 0.42 5.92
C TYR A 121 14.65 0.47 4.49
N GLU A 122 15.93 0.11 4.27
CA GLU A 122 16.55 0.21 2.96
C GLU A 122 15.91 -0.77 1.95
N MET A 123 15.56 -1.98 2.40
CA MET A 123 14.84 -2.95 1.56
C MET A 123 13.49 -2.38 1.09
N VAL A 124 12.71 -1.82 2.01
CA VAL A 124 11.38 -1.26 1.71
C VAL A 124 11.50 -0.02 0.83
N LYS A 125 12.41 0.90 1.18
CA LYS A 125 12.71 2.11 0.39
C LYS A 125 13.15 1.76 -1.03
N GLN A 126 14.08 0.81 -1.18
CA GLN A 126 14.54 0.40 -2.50
C GLN A 126 13.43 -0.26 -3.33
N GLY A 127 12.55 -1.02 -2.67
CA GLY A 127 11.35 -1.58 -3.30
C GLY A 127 10.44 -0.48 -3.86
N LEU A 128 10.18 0.56 -3.08
CA LEU A 128 9.41 1.72 -3.51
C LEU A 128 10.08 2.50 -4.65
N ILE A 129 11.40 2.72 -4.58
CA ILE A 129 12.16 3.37 -5.65
C ILE A 129 12.05 2.57 -6.95
N ASN A 130 12.21 1.25 -6.89
CA ASN A 130 12.09 0.39 -8.07
C ASN A 130 10.67 0.46 -8.65
N PHE A 131 9.65 0.32 -7.79
CA PHE A 131 8.26 0.44 -8.19
C PHE A 131 7.97 1.79 -8.87
N SER A 132 8.43 2.90 -8.29
CA SER A 132 8.20 4.24 -8.83
C SER A 132 8.79 4.45 -10.24
N ARG A 133 9.83 3.70 -10.60
CA ARG A 133 10.46 3.76 -11.92
C ARG A 133 9.79 2.88 -12.96
N GLU A 134 9.19 1.77 -12.50
CA GLU A 134 8.57 0.75 -13.34
C GLU A 134 7.08 1.05 -13.60
N TYR A 135 6.40 1.63 -12.61
CA TYR A 135 4.96 1.90 -12.64
C TYR A 135 4.61 3.07 -13.57
N GLN A 136 3.54 2.91 -14.36
CA GLN A 136 3.08 3.89 -15.34
C GLN A 136 1.77 4.58 -14.93
N GLY A 137 1.09 4.10 -13.88
CA GLY A 137 -0.10 4.71 -13.31
C GLY A 137 0.23 5.90 -12.39
N GLN A 138 -0.74 6.33 -11.61
CA GLN A 138 -0.56 7.42 -10.65
C GLN A 138 -0.01 6.90 -9.32
N LEU A 139 1.17 7.35 -8.95
CA LEU A 139 1.80 7.04 -7.66
C LEU A 139 1.58 8.20 -6.68
N TRP A 140 0.82 7.96 -5.63
CA TRP A 140 0.52 8.93 -4.59
C TRP A 140 1.15 8.47 -3.27
N LEU A 141 2.16 9.20 -2.79
CA LEU A 141 2.81 8.83 -1.54
C LEU A 141 2.03 9.40 -0.34
N GLU A 142 1.68 8.51 0.59
CA GLU A 142 1.07 8.90 1.85
C GLU A 142 2.14 9.05 2.92
N LEU A 143 2.10 10.17 3.65
CA LEU A 143 2.97 10.46 4.78
C LEU A 143 2.13 10.87 5.99
N MET A 144 2.14 10.06 7.05
CA MET A 144 1.49 10.36 8.31
C MET A 144 2.38 11.25 9.18
N LEU A 145 2.04 12.53 9.28
CA LEU A 145 2.70 13.45 10.22
C LEU A 145 2.05 13.35 11.61
N MET A 146 2.88 13.13 12.60
CA MET A 146 2.47 12.97 14.00
C MET A 146 3.19 13.97 14.89
N SER A 147 2.42 14.72 15.67
CA SER A 147 2.97 15.73 16.56
C SER A 147 4.00 15.16 17.53
N GLU A 148 5.13 15.85 17.67
CA GLU A 148 6.26 15.49 18.54
C GLU A 148 6.95 14.14 18.19
N ILE A 149 6.66 13.58 17.03
CA ILE A 149 7.23 12.30 16.59
C ILE A 149 8.06 12.44 15.32
N ASN A 150 7.51 13.12 14.29
CA ASN A 150 8.14 13.26 12.99
C ASN A 150 7.74 14.56 12.25
N ASP A 151 7.15 15.53 12.96
CA ASP A 151 6.69 16.81 12.42
C ASP A 151 7.70 17.97 12.61
N ASP A 152 8.87 17.69 13.20
CA ASP A 152 9.94 18.67 13.33
C ASP A 152 10.68 18.92 12.01
N LEU A 153 11.35 20.08 11.93
CA LEU A 153 12.04 20.52 10.70
C LEU A 153 13.12 19.54 10.23
N GLU A 154 13.85 18.91 11.16
CA GLU A 154 14.89 17.94 10.82
C GLU A 154 14.28 16.69 10.18
N SER A 155 13.20 16.17 10.75
CA SER A 155 12.44 15.04 10.19
C SER A 155 11.90 15.37 8.79
N LEU A 156 11.31 16.55 8.62
CA LEU A 156 10.78 16.99 7.31
C LEU A 156 11.88 17.12 6.24
N GLN A 157 13.06 17.60 6.62
CA GLN A 157 14.21 17.67 5.69
C GLN A 157 14.69 16.27 5.29
N LYS A 158 14.71 15.30 6.22
CA LYS A 158 15.05 13.90 5.92
C LYS A 158 14.03 13.25 4.99
N TYR A 159 12.73 13.51 5.21
CA TYR A 159 11.70 13.07 4.27
C TYR A 159 11.90 13.66 2.87
N ALA A 160 12.10 14.97 2.78
CA ALA A 160 12.32 15.63 1.49
C ALA A 160 13.54 15.03 0.75
N ALA A 161 14.62 14.72 1.47
CA ALA A 161 15.79 14.07 0.88
C ALA A 161 15.47 12.66 0.35
N ALA A 162 14.71 11.86 1.12
CA ALA A 162 14.33 10.52 0.71
C ALA A 162 13.33 10.52 -0.47
N LEU A 163 12.38 11.47 -0.49
CA LEU A 163 11.41 11.63 -1.57
C LEU A 163 12.07 11.98 -2.91
N ASN A 164 13.19 12.71 -2.91
CA ASN A 164 13.92 13.05 -4.15
C ASN A 164 14.45 11.82 -4.90
N GLU A 165 14.50 10.65 -4.29
CA GLU A 165 14.92 9.40 -4.92
C GLU A 165 13.76 8.65 -5.60
N ILE A 166 12.52 9.04 -5.30
CA ILE A 166 11.30 8.41 -5.77
C ILE A 166 10.72 9.23 -6.92
N LYS A 167 10.31 8.57 -7.98
CA LYS A 167 9.60 9.20 -9.10
C LYS A 167 8.08 9.10 -8.84
N TYR A 168 7.43 10.19 -8.56
CA TYR A 168 5.98 10.28 -8.30
C TYR A 168 5.35 11.42 -9.12
#